data_e0325d3f7e3d27ed7eacfe208492e515
#
_entry.id   e0325d3f7e3d27ed7eacfe208492e515
#
_cell.length_a   1.000
_cell.length_b   1.000
_cell.length_c   1.000
_cell.angle_alpha   90.00
_cell.angle_beta   90.00
_cell.angle_gamma   90.00
#
_symmetry.space_group_name_H-M   'P 1'
#
loop_
_entity.id
_entity.type
_entity.pdbx_description
1 polymer ?
#
loop_
_entity_poly.entity_id
_entity_poly.type
_entity_poly.pdbx_seq_one_letter_code
_entity_poly.pdbx_strand_id
1 'polypeptide(L)'
;MAERKKKQGIITAPEAPAAEGADDLPTLHPDLEAKLNGRVVIVREYGFVEGLKVRQQLKRFIDGLYELTKLGNLPPLDEVFGLIVENIDDVLEAVAQSADIDVQELKDLNNEGEGDVLLYKWWTANGPFFNRLAVQRVLAERIAAAEAEKRRAGQTFTPASSAPATATSNA
;
A
#
# COMPACT_ATOMS: atom_id res chain seq x y z
N MET A 1 55.02 31.12 -49.68
CA MET A 1 53.55 31.02 -49.37
C MET A 1 53.32 29.73 -48.61
N ALA A 2 53.09 29.83 -47.31
CA ALA A 2 52.94 28.67 -46.43
C ALA A 2 51.51 28.71 -45.87
N GLU A 3 50.64 27.76 -46.28
CA GLU A 3 49.29 27.58 -45.80
C GLU A 3 49.34 26.89 -44.45
N ARG A 4 48.78 27.59 -43.43
CA ARG A 4 48.53 27.06 -42.07
C ARG A 4 47.21 26.29 -42.08
N LYS A 5 47.21 24.96 -41.99
CA LYS A 5 46.06 24.14 -41.67
C LYS A 5 45.69 24.31 -40.18
N LYS A 6 44.52 24.90 -39.90
CA LYS A 6 43.90 24.90 -38.59
C LYS A 6 43.39 23.47 -38.25
N LYS A 7 43.96 22.87 -37.21
CA LYS A 7 43.36 21.67 -36.58
C LYS A 7 42.16 22.14 -35.73
N GLN A 8 40.95 21.77 -36.15
CA GLN A 8 39.77 21.82 -35.29
C GLN A 8 39.86 20.67 -34.28
N GLY A 9 40.03 21.02 -33.01
CA GLY A 9 39.89 20.10 -31.90
C GLY A 9 38.38 19.75 -31.73
N ILE A 10 38.07 18.49 -31.88
CA ILE A 10 36.76 17.92 -31.50
C ILE A 10 36.75 17.92 -29.99
N ILE A 11 35.94 18.81 -29.41
CA ILE A 11 35.60 18.77 -27.96
C ILE A 11 34.59 17.65 -27.81
N THR A 12 35.04 16.49 -27.40
CA THR A 12 34.18 15.42 -26.92
C THR A 12 33.51 15.90 -25.62
N ALA A 13 32.18 16.07 -25.65
CA ALA A 13 31.45 16.35 -24.45
C ALA A 13 31.67 15.22 -23.43
N PRO A 14 31.79 15.52 -22.14
CA PRO A 14 31.90 14.48 -21.13
C PRO A 14 30.62 13.63 -21.17
N GLU A 15 30.83 12.33 -21.36
CA GLU A 15 29.78 11.29 -21.26
C GLU A 15 29.19 11.45 -19.87
N ALA A 16 27.87 11.76 -19.83
CA ALA A 16 27.12 11.83 -18.57
C ALA A 16 27.26 10.47 -17.86
N PRO A 17 27.54 10.44 -16.55
CA PRO A 17 27.60 9.19 -15.83
C PRO A 17 26.28 8.46 -16.06
N ALA A 18 26.37 7.21 -16.53
CA ALA A 18 25.21 6.31 -16.61
C ALA A 18 24.50 6.36 -15.26
N ALA A 19 23.19 6.58 -15.29
CA ALA A 19 22.39 6.65 -14.08
C ALA A 19 22.57 5.32 -13.32
N GLU A 20 23.43 5.33 -12.31
CA GLU A 20 23.50 4.27 -11.32
C GLU A 20 22.12 4.18 -10.66
N GLY A 21 21.41 3.09 -10.89
CA GLY A 21 20.07 2.85 -10.34
C GLY A 21 19.06 2.26 -11.33
N ALA A 22 19.35 2.23 -12.64
CA ALA A 22 18.43 1.61 -13.60
C ALA A 22 18.35 0.07 -13.43
N ASP A 23 19.41 -0.56 -12.92
CA ASP A 23 19.47 -2.00 -12.66
C ASP A 23 18.91 -2.39 -11.28
N ASP A 24 18.62 -1.40 -10.39
CA ASP A 24 18.10 -1.67 -9.05
C ASP A 24 16.59 -1.93 -9.02
N LEU A 25 15.85 -1.54 -10.06
CA LEU A 25 14.40 -1.76 -10.15
C LEU A 25 13.98 -3.23 -10.07
N PRO A 26 14.66 -4.19 -10.73
CA PRO A 26 14.37 -5.61 -10.58
C PRO A 26 14.71 -6.16 -9.19
N THR A 27 15.64 -5.52 -8.48
CA THR A 27 16.04 -5.90 -7.13
C THR A 27 15.05 -5.40 -6.08
N LEU A 28 14.40 -4.25 -6.33
CA LEU A 28 13.39 -3.66 -5.43
C LEU A 28 12.03 -4.33 -5.56
N HIS A 29 11.67 -4.82 -6.74
CA HIS A 29 10.40 -5.48 -7.05
C HIS A 29 10.63 -6.74 -7.88
N PRO A 30 11.26 -7.80 -7.31
CA PRO A 30 11.50 -9.01 -8.06
C PRO A 30 10.18 -9.69 -8.42
N ASP A 31 10.05 -10.10 -9.69
CA ASP A 31 9.01 -11.02 -10.10
C ASP A 31 9.13 -12.32 -9.30
N LEU A 32 8.07 -12.71 -8.63
CA LEU A 32 8.07 -13.88 -7.76
C LEU A 32 7.55 -15.11 -8.53
N GLU A 33 8.47 -16.01 -8.88
CA GLU A 33 8.11 -17.25 -9.55
C GLU A 33 7.43 -18.25 -8.60
N ALA A 34 6.28 -18.78 -8.97
CA ALA A 34 5.61 -19.90 -8.30
C ALA A 34 5.44 -21.06 -9.28
N LYS A 35 5.34 -22.30 -8.77
CA LYS A 35 4.96 -23.47 -9.56
C LYS A 35 3.48 -23.75 -9.39
N LEU A 36 2.78 -23.99 -10.49
CA LEU A 36 1.37 -24.33 -10.51
C LEU A 36 1.11 -25.38 -11.58
N ASN A 37 0.61 -26.54 -11.22
CA ASN A 37 0.34 -27.65 -12.15
C ASN A 37 1.55 -27.98 -13.06
N GLY A 38 2.78 -27.95 -12.49
CA GLY A 38 4.01 -28.27 -13.21
C GLY A 38 4.54 -27.14 -14.13
N ARG A 39 3.89 -25.99 -14.22
CA ARG A 39 4.38 -24.81 -14.94
C ARG A 39 4.83 -23.71 -13.97
N VAL A 40 5.70 -22.82 -14.42
CA VAL A 40 6.10 -21.63 -13.67
C VAL A 40 5.13 -20.50 -14.00
N VAL A 41 4.59 -19.87 -12.98
CA VAL A 41 3.78 -18.64 -13.06
C VAL A 41 4.51 -17.52 -12.33
N ILE A 42 4.36 -16.29 -12.80
CA ILE A 42 5.01 -15.11 -12.24
C ILE A 42 3.97 -14.29 -11.50
N VAL A 43 4.15 -14.14 -10.19
CA VAL A 43 3.33 -13.28 -9.34
C VAL A 43 3.92 -11.89 -9.33
N ARG A 44 3.16 -10.89 -9.78
CA ARG A 44 3.58 -9.50 -9.87
C ARG A 44 2.80 -8.57 -8.93
N GLU A 45 3.33 -7.41 -8.66
CA GLU A 45 2.57 -6.33 -8.02
C GLU A 45 1.47 -5.81 -8.96
N TYR A 46 0.38 -5.32 -8.36
CA TYR A 46 -0.67 -4.65 -9.13
C TYR A 46 -0.20 -3.31 -9.66
N GLY A 47 -0.44 -3.07 -10.94
CA GLY A 47 -0.34 -1.73 -11.51
C GLY A 47 -1.35 -0.76 -10.87
N PHE A 48 -1.16 0.55 -11.07
CA PHE A 48 -1.99 1.57 -10.43
C PHE A 48 -3.50 1.36 -10.65
N VAL A 49 -3.93 1.14 -11.89
CA VAL A 49 -5.35 0.96 -12.22
C VAL A 49 -5.90 -0.37 -11.69
N GLU A 50 -5.10 -1.43 -11.78
CA GLU A 50 -5.45 -2.74 -11.21
C GLU A 50 -5.61 -2.64 -9.70
N GLY A 51 -4.65 -2.01 -9.01
CA GLY A 51 -4.70 -1.80 -7.57
C GLY A 51 -5.96 -1.04 -7.11
N LEU A 52 -6.47 -0.10 -7.90
CA LEU A 52 -7.74 0.58 -7.60
C LEU A 52 -8.93 -0.38 -7.68
N LYS A 53 -8.97 -1.28 -8.67
CA LYS A 53 -10.04 -2.29 -8.82
C LYS A 53 -9.96 -3.32 -7.70
N VAL A 54 -8.76 -3.86 -7.44
CA VAL A 54 -8.50 -4.84 -6.39
C VAL A 54 -8.85 -4.27 -5.01
N ARG A 55 -8.61 -2.98 -4.75
CA ARG A 55 -9.03 -2.31 -3.51
C ARG A 55 -10.54 -2.36 -3.30
N GLN A 56 -11.31 -2.19 -4.35
CA GLN A 56 -12.78 -2.27 -4.26
C GLN A 56 -13.24 -3.71 -4.07
N GLN A 57 -12.65 -4.65 -4.80
CA GLN A 57 -12.95 -6.08 -4.73
C GLN A 57 -12.62 -6.64 -3.34
N LEU A 58 -11.41 -6.39 -2.84
CA LEU A 58 -10.93 -6.87 -1.54
C LEU A 58 -11.30 -5.97 -0.36
N LYS A 59 -12.39 -5.21 -0.46
CA LYS A 59 -12.78 -4.28 0.60
C LYS A 59 -12.91 -4.96 1.98
N ARG A 60 -13.55 -6.14 2.06
CA ARG A 60 -13.73 -6.90 3.31
C ARG A 60 -12.40 -7.36 3.89
N PHE A 61 -11.53 -7.88 3.04
CA PHE A 61 -10.17 -8.29 3.43
C PHE A 61 -9.37 -7.10 3.98
N ILE A 62 -9.42 -5.94 3.30
CA ILE A 62 -8.74 -4.70 3.75
C ILE A 62 -9.35 -4.18 5.06
N ASP A 63 -10.67 -4.27 5.23
CA ASP A 63 -11.33 -3.92 6.49
C ASP A 63 -10.83 -4.82 7.64
N GLY A 64 -10.67 -6.14 7.40
CA GLY A 64 -10.09 -7.07 8.36
C GLY A 64 -8.63 -6.72 8.71
N LEU A 65 -7.79 -6.46 7.70
CA LEU A 65 -6.40 -6.02 7.93
C LEU A 65 -6.34 -4.72 8.75
N TYR A 66 -7.24 -3.78 8.49
CA TYR A 66 -7.35 -2.56 9.25
C TYR A 66 -7.66 -2.84 10.74
N GLU A 67 -8.59 -3.74 11.04
CA GLU A 67 -8.90 -4.10 12.44
C GLU A 67 -7.69 -4.73 13.14
N LEU A 68 -6.95 -5.62 12.48
CA LEU A 68 -5.72 -6.19 13.03
C LEU A 68 -4.64 -5.12 13.25
N THR A 69 -4.50 -4.16 12.32
CA THR A 69 -3.49 -3.09 12.38
C THR A 69 -3.79 -2.06 13.48
N LYS A 70 -5.06 -1.89 13.88
CA LYS A 70 -5.45 -0.99 15.00
C LYS A 70 -4.71 -1.27 16.30
N LEU A 71 -4.33 -2.51 16.53
CA LEU A 71 -3.60 -2.95 17.71
C LEU A 71 -2.16 -2.41 17.77
N GLY A 72 -1.70 -1.75 16.71
CA GLY A 72 -0.44 -1.00 16.65
C GLY A 72 0.77 -1.77 16.13
N ASN A 73 0.60 -3.04 15.78
CA ASN A 73 1.63 -3.88 15.17
C ASN A 73 1.23 -4.28 13.74
N LEU A 74 2.21 -4.67 12.93
CA LEU A 74 1.90 -5.39 11.69
C LEU A 74 1.28 -6.74 12.09
N PRO A 75 0.17 -7.14 11.43
CA PRO A 75 -0.48 -8.40 11.76
C PRO A 75 0.46 -9.59 11.51
N PRO A 76 0.46 -10.58 12.41
CA PRO A 76 1.16 -11.83 12.17
C PRO A 76 0.66 -12.53 10.91
N LEU A 77 1.53 -13.30 10.26
CA LEU A 77 1.22 -13.93 8.98
C LEU A 77 0.05 -14.92 9.08
N ASP A 78 -0.06 -15.65 10.17
CA ASP A 78 -1.16 -16.58 10.46
C ASP A 78 -2.52 -15.87 10.55
N GLU A 79 -2.59 -14.70 11.16
CA GLU A 79 -3.83 -13.89 11.19
C GLU A 79 -4.19 -13.36 9.78
N VAL A 80 -3.20 -12.99 8.98
CA VAL A 80 -3.41 -12.60 7.58
C VAL A 80 -3.96 -13.78 6.77
N PHE A 81 -3.40 -14.98 6.95
CA PHE A 81 -3.91 -16.18 6.28
C PHE A 81 -5.33 -16.53 6.75
N GLY A 82 -5.67 -16.31 8.02
CA GLY A 82 -7.06 -16.41 8.50
C GLY A 82 -8.00 -15.49 7.72
N LEU A 83 -7.62 -14.21 7.52
CA LEU A 83 -8.42 -13.28 6.71
C LEU A 83 -8.50 -13.67 5.23
N ILE A 84 -7.44 -14.28 4.66
CA ILE A 84 -7.47 -14.83 3.30
C ILE A 84 -8.54 -15.90 3.20
N VAL A 85 -8.59 -16.85 4.14
CA VAL A 85 -9.58 -17.93 4.16
C VAL A 85 -11.01 -17.39 4.31
N GLU A 86 -11.22 -16.39 5.16
CA GLU A 86 -12.53 -15.73 5.34
C GLU A 86 -13.04 -15.02 4.06
N ASN A 87 -12.12 -14.61 3.18
CA ASN A 87 -12.42 -13.88 1.95
C ASN A 87 -11.92 -14.62 0.70
N ILE A 88 -11.89 -15.95 0.76
CA ILE A 88 -11.15 -16.79 -0.20
C ILE A 88 -11.55 -16.57 -1.66
N ASP A 89 -12.84 -16.41 -1.96
CA ASP A 89 -13.28 -16.24 -3.35
C ASP A 89 -12.75 -14.93 -3.94
N ASP A 90 -12.88 -13.81 -3.23
CA ASP A 90 -12.40 -12.50 -3.66
C ASP A 90 -10.86 -12.49 -3.75
N VAL A 91 -10.19 -13.17 -2.82
CA VAL A 91 -8.72 -13.26 -2.80
C VAL A 91 -8.20 -14.12 -3.94
N LEU A 92 -8.82 -15.27 -4.25
CA LEU A 92 -8.39 -16.11 -5.37
C LEU A 92 -8.50 -15.37 -6.71
N GLU A 93 -9.55 -14.56 -6.92
CA GLU A 93 -9.66 -13.72 -8.10
C GLU A 93 -8.51 -12.69 -8.18
N ALA A 94 -8.18 -12.07 -7.06
CA ALA A 94 -7.06 -11.12 -6.99
C ALA A 94 -5.71 -11.83 -7.23
N VAL A 95 -5.49 -13.02 -6.67
CA VAL A 95 -4.30 -13.84 -6.92
C VAL A 95 -4.18 -14.20 -8.39
N ALA A 96 -5.28 -14.67 -9.00
CA ALA A 96 -5.34 -15.03 -10.41
C ALA A 96 -4.95 -13.84 -11.31
N GLN A 97 -5.45 -12.64 -10.99
CA GLN A 97 -5.10 -11.40 -11.70
C GLN A 97 -3.62 -11.04 -11.53
N SER A 98 -3.04 -11.19 -10.33
CA SER A 98 -1.62 -10.92 -10.07
C SER A 98 -0.69 -11.89 -10.79
N ALA A 99 -1.12 -13.14 -11.00
CA ALA A 99 -0.34 -14.19 -11.65
C ALA A 99 -0.68 -14.39 -13.13
N ASP A 100 -1.63 -13.62 -13.66
CA ASP A 100 -2.14 -13.72 -15.04
C ASP A 100 -2.59 -15.15 -15.40
N ILE A 101 -3.43 -15.74 -14.55
CA ILE A 101 -3.98 -17.09 -14.68
C ILE A 101 -5.49 -17.09 -14.52
N ASP A 102 -6.15 -18.17 -14.94
CA ASP A 102 -7.58 -18.33 -14.72
C ASP A 102 -7.86 -18.67 -13.26
N VAL A 103 -8.84 -17.98 -12.64
CA VAL A 103 -9.27 -18.25 -11.27
C VAL A 103 -9.77 -19.70 -11.09
N GLN A 104 -10.35 -20.28 -12.14
CA GLN A 104 -10.81 -21.67 -12.08
C GLN A 104 -9.65 -22.64 -11.94
N GLU A 105 -8.49 -22.35 -12.54
CA GLU A 105 -7.29 -23.15 -12.36
C GLU A 105 -6.83 -23.20 -10.89
N LEU A 106 -7.02 -22.10 -10.14
CA LEU A 106 -6.74 -22.06 -8.71
C LEU A 106 -7.76 -22.88 -7.91
N LYS A 107 -9.04 -22.76 -8.27
CA LYS A 107 -10.13 -23.49 -7.60
C LYS A 107 -10.03 -25.02 -7.82
N ASP A 108 -9.51 -25.43 -8.94
CA ASP A 108 -9.31 -26.85 -9.31
C ASP A 108 -7.95 -27.39 -8.87
N LEU A 109 -7.14 -26.58 -8.17
CA LEU A 109 -5.81 -27.00 -7.73
C LEU A 109 -5.89 -28.11 -6.67
N ASN A 110 -5.33 -29.27 -6.98
CA ASN A 110 -5.30 -30.42 -6.07
C ASN A 110 -4.03 -30.46 -5.19
N ASN A 111 -3.03 -29.64 -5.48
CA ASN A 111 -1.77 -29.60 -4.75
C ASN A 111 -1.79 -28.42 -3.76
N GLU A 112 -2.14 -28.72 -2.50
CA GLU A 112 -2.18 -27.74 -1.42
C GLU A 112 -0.85 -26.97 -1.27
N GLY A 113 0.29 -27.66 -1.35
CA GLY A 113 1.60 -27.03 -1.21
C GLY A 113 1.92 -26.01 -2.32
N GLU A 114 1.43 -26.22 -3.55
CA GLU A 114 1.59 -25.24 -4.63
C GLU A 114 0.68 -24.02 -4.39
N GLY A 115 -0.54 -24.24 -3.87
CA GLY A 115 -1.47 -23.18 -3.50
C GLY A 115 -0.92 -22.30 -2.38
N ASP A 116 -0.39 -22.90 -1.32
CA ASP A 116 0.22 -22.17 -0.19
C ASP A 116 1.41 -21.32 -0.63
N VAL A 117 2.29 -21.88 -1.45
CA VAL A 117 3.44 -21.14 -2.01
C VAL A 117 2.98 -19.98 -2.87
N LEU A 118 1.93 -20.16 -3.69
CA LEU A 118 1.38 -19.12 -4.52
C LEU A 118 0.78 -17.97 -3.68
N LEU A 119 -0.04 -18.31 -2.67
CA LEU A 119 -0.63 -17.34 -1.74
C LEU A 119 0.44 -16.58 -0.96
N TYR A 120 1.47 -17.27 -0.48
CA TYR A 120 2.60 -16.64 0.20
C TYR A 120 3.32 -15.64 -0.70
N LYS A 121 3.60 -16.02 -1.96
CA LYS A 121 4.26 -15.14 -2.92
C LYS A 121 3.38 -13.96 -3.32
N TRP A 122 2.09 -14.20 -3.50
CA TRP A 122 1.12 -13.13 -3.72
C TRP A 122 1.12 -12.12 -2.56
N TRP A 123 1.10 -12.61 -1.31
CA TRP A 123 1.19 -11.75 -0.15
C TRP A 123 2.53 -11.01 -0.06
N THR A 124 3.62 -11.66 -0.40
CA THR A 124 4.95 -11.04 -0.44
C THR A 124 5.00 -9.89 -1.45
N ALA A 125 4.45 -10.08 -2.65
CA ALA A 125 4.41 -9.06 -3.67
C ALA A 125 3.45 -7.90 -3.33
N ASN A 126 2.23 -8.21 -2.87
CA ASN A 126 1.14 -7.25 -2.76
C ASN A 126 0.80 -6.83 -1.32
N GLY A 127 1.28 -7.55 -0.31
CA GLY A 127 1.07 -7.24 1.11
C GLY A 127 1.46 -5.82 1.51
N PRO A 128 2.60 -5.28 1.06
CA PRO A 128 2.97 -3.88 1.33
C PRO A 128 1.93 -2.87 0.85
N PHE A 129 1.27 -3.14 -0.29
CA PHE A 129 0.17 -2.30 -0.80
C PHE A 129 -1.03 -2.31 0.15
N PHE A 130 -1.48 -3.49 0.60
CA PHE A 130 -2.62 -3.62 1.51
C PHE A 130 -2.32 -3.07 2.91
N ASN A 131 -1.15 -3.37 3.46
CA ASN A 131 -0.72 -2.86 4.76
C ASN A 131 -0.66 -1.34 4.78
N ARG A 132 -0.16 -0.71 3.71
CA ARG A 132 -0.15 0.75 3.59
C ARG A 132 -1.55 1.33 3.66
N LEU A 133 -2.54 0.70 3.01
CA LEU A 133 -3.93 1.15 3.06
C LEU A 133 -4.52 1.06 4.48
N ALA A 134 -4.27 -0.05 5.17
CA ALA A 134 -4.72 -0.26 6.55
C ALA A 134 -4.10 0.78 7.49
N VAL A 135 -2.78 0.98 7.41
CA VAL A 135 -2.04 1.97 8.24
C VAL A 135 -2.51 3.40 7.97
N GLN A 136 -2.70 3.78 6.70
CA GLN A 136 -3.20 5.12 6.35
C GLN A 136 -4.58 5.39 6.96
N ARG A 137 -5.46 4.39 6.98
CA ARG A 137 -6.77 4.52 7.60
C ARG A 137 -6.68 4.68 9.12
N VAL A 138 -5.87 3.87 9.81
CA VAL A 138 -5.61 4.00 11.25
C VAL A 138 -5.07 5.40 11.59
N LEU A 139 -4.12 5.90 10.80
CA LEU A 139 -3.54 7.23 11.00
C LEU A 139 -4.59 8.34 10.80
N ALA A 140 -5.41 8.25 9.75
CA ALA A 140 -6.46 9.22 9.49
C ALA A 140 -7.49 9.28 10.64
N GLU A 141 -7.88 8.13 11.19
CA GLU A 141 -8.80 8.07 12.33
C GLU A 141 -8.18 8.67 13.60
N ARG A 142 -6.90 8.39 13.88
CA ARG A 142 -6.20 9.00 15.03
C ARG A 142 -6.13 10.51 14.92
N ILE A 143 -5.84 11.03 13.72
CA ILE A 143 -5.82 12.49 13.47
C ILE A 143 -7.21 13.07 13.70
N ALA A 144 -8.26 12.47 13.12
CA ALA A 144 -9.63 12.93 13.28
C ALA A 144 -10.09 12.91 14.75
N ALA A 145 -9.73 11.87 15.51
CA ALA A 145 -10.02 11.77 16.94
C ALA A 145 -9.33 12.88 17.74
N ALA A 146 -8.05 13.14 17.47
CA ALA A 146 -7.29 14.20 18.14
C ALA A 146 -7.85 15.60 17.82
N GLU A 147 -8.29 15.85 16.59
CA GLU A 147 -8.94 17.10 16.21
C GLU A 147 -10.30 17.28 16.90
N ALA A 148 -11.09 16.20 16.99
CA ALA A 148 -12.37 16.22 17.69
C ALA A 148 -12.20 16.53 19.18
N GLU A 149 -11.16 15.98 19.83
CA GLU A 149 -10.83 16.25 21.22
C GLU A 149 -10.41 17.71 21.42
N LYS A 150 -9.55 18.25 20.55
CA LYS A 150 -9.17 19.67 20.57
C LYS A 150 -10.38 20.60 20.44
N ARG A 151 -11.34 20.27 19.55
CA ARG A 151 -12.58 21.06 19.39
C ARG A 151 -13.44 21.03 20.64
N ARG A 152 -13.57 19.87 21.31
CA ARG A 152 -14.32 19.73 22.58
C ARG A 152 -13.65 20.51 23.71
N ALA A 153 -12.33 20.42 23.83
CA ALA A 153 -11.57 21.20 24.82
C ALA A 153 -11.67 22.71 24.60
N GLY A 154 -11.71 23.17 23.35
CA GLY A 154 -11.89 24.60 23.04
C GLY A 154 -13.29 25.14 23.29
N GLN A 155 -14.33 24.29 23.32
CA GLN A 155 -15.72 24.69 23.59
C GLN A 155 -16.05 24.83 25.07
N THR A 156 -15.20 24.35 25.99
CA THR A 156 -15.42 24.44 27.44
C THR A 156 -15.00 25.78 28.06
N PHE A 157 -14.45 26.69 27.26
CA PHE A 157 -14.13 28.06 27.70
C PHE A 157 -15.18 29.06 27.19
N THR A 158 -16.40 29.01 27.76
CA THR A 158 -17.29 30.18 27.72
C THR A 158 -17.03 30.95 29.02
N PRO A 159 -16.44 32.15 28.99
CA PRO A 159 -16.35 32.98 30.18
C PRO A 159 -17.75 33.28 30.64
N ALA A 160 -18.05 32.99 31.91
CA ALA A 160 -19.31 33.36 32.54
C ALA A 160 -19.49 34.88 32.34
N SER A 161 -20.55 35.26 31.63
CA SER A 161 -20.96 36.64 31.46
C SER A 161 -21.16 37.24 32.84
N SER A 162 -20.29 38.20 33.23
CA SER A 162 -20.48 39.01 34.42
C SER A 162 -21.75 39.83 34.23
N ALA A 163 -22.76 39.53 35.05
CA ALA A 163 -23.99 40.35 35.13
C ALA A 163 -23.64 41.79 35.50
N PRO A 164 -24.31 42.79 34.89
CA PRO A 164 -24.08 44.18 35.25
C PRO A 164 -24.62 44.46 36.66
N ALA A 165 -23.77 45.03 37.51
CA ALA A 165 -24.16 45.52 38.83
C ALA A 165 -25.20 46.64 38.63
N THR A 166 -26.42 46.41 39.11
CA THR A 166 -27.47 47.46 39.26
C THR A 166 -27.05 48.41 40.34
N ALA A 167 -26.67 49.61 39.97
CA ALA A 167 -26.48 50.73 40.89
C ALA A 167 -27.85 51.19 41.39
N THR A 168 -28.12 50.94 42.66
CA THR A 168 -29.26 51.54 43.38
C THR A 168 -28.84 52.93 43.85
N SER A 169 -29.44 53.95 43.17
CA SER A 169 -29.35 55.33 43.63
C SER A 169 -30.47 55.57 44.68
N ASN A 170 -30.10 55.89 45.91
CA ASN A 170 -30.99 56.49 46.92
C ASN A 170 -30.70 57.99 46.96
N ALA A 171 -31.75 58.78 46.71
CA ALA A 171 -31.88 60.16 47.16
C ALA A 171 -33.00 60.23 48.17
#